data_e6fd76b73300efa43a071d700b1410e2
#
_entry.id   e6fd76b73300efa43a071d700b1410e2
#
_cell.length_a   1.000
_cell.length_b   1.000
_cell.length_c   1.000
_cell.angle_alpha   90.00
_cell.angle_beta   90.00
_cell.angle_gamma   90.00
#
_symmetry.space_group_name_H-M   'P 1'
#
loop_
_entity.id
_entity.type
_entity.pdbx_description
1 polymer ?
#
loop_
_entity_poly.entity_id
_entity_poly.type
_entity_poly.pdbx_seq_one_letter_code
_entity_poly.pdbx_strand_id
1 'polypeptide(L)'
;MSRHSLSAAAAIFFVSSLASLAARAETVSQTLDGKTLSVDLACVDKVEIQPSAGLAGKVVIGATSSKDGELKDFVFKGGEAASVTRERRSCPSTGLDRPKISVSIQVPAGMAIDITNGGSTNYVVGAVGVLHARLAGSGYLTAVSATDLDIRISGSSSVNVGQTTGPATVKIAGSGDFRIGNTDMPSFKIDVRGSGKVTIDNGRIGTLTAAVAGSGALKIMATVQDATLSTVGSGDIEVAKVTGTLSSSKAGSGTIRAGRS
;
A
#
# COMPACT_ATOMS: atom_id res chain seq x y z
N MET A 1 -39.90 -41.76 -4.40
CA MET A 1 -38.48 -41.81 -4.80
C MET A 1 -37.88 -40.44 -4.54
N SER A 2 -37.31 -40.27 -3.36
CA SER A 2 -36.75 -39.04 -2.89
C SER A 2 -35.22 -39.17 -2.88
N ARG A 3 -34.51 -38.26 -3.55
CA ARG A 3 -33.04 -38.19 -3.48
C ARG A 3 -32.68 -36.90 -2.72
N HIS A 4 -32.23 -37.09 -1.52
CA HIS A 4 -31.57 -36.02 -0.76
C HIS A 4 -30.09 -35.99 -1.17
N SER A 5 -29.65 -34.81 -1.67
CA SER A 5 -28.23 -34.53 -1.84
C SER A 5 -27.73 -33.78 -0.60
N LEU A 6 -26.98 -34.46 0.23
CA LEU A 6 -26.16 -33.81 1.28
C LEU A 6 -24.92 -33.24 0.65
N SER A 7 -24.77 -31.95 0.74
CA SER A 7 -23.51 -31.27 0.47
C SER A 7 -22.67 -31.27 1.75
N ALA A 8 -21.62 -32.05 1.78
CA ALA A 8 -20.68 -32.11 2.89
C ALA A 8 -19.55 -31.12 2.64
N ALA A 9 -19.51 -30.03 3.41
CA ALA A 9 -18.34 -29.18 3.53
C ALA A 9 -17.29 -29.90 4.39
N ALA A 10 -16.24 -30.45 3.77
CA ALA A 10 -15.13 -31.03 4.47
C ALA A 10 -14.13 -29.97 4.91
N ALA A 11 -14.15 -29.59 6.18
CA ALA A 11 -13.06 -28.87 6.82
C ALA A 11 -11.96 -29.89 7.16
N ILE A 12 -10.84 -29.84 6.47
CA ILE A 12 -9.68 -30.69 6.79
C ILE A 12 -8.83 -29.95 7.83
N PHE A 13 -8.92 -30.41 9.08
CA PHE A 13 -7.99 -30.07 10.14
C PHE A 13 -6.76 -30.99 10.04
N PHE A 14 -5.60 -30.44 9.67
CA PHE A 14 -4.32 -31.11 9.91
C PHE A 14 -3.70 -30.56 11.20
N VAL A 15 -3.82 -31.33 12.27
CA VAL A 15 -3.01 -31.14 13.47
C VAL A 15 -1.90 -32.16 13.41
N SER A 16 -0.69 -31.75 13.06
CA SER A 16 0.52 -32.56 13.24
C SER A 16 1.23 -32.16 14.52
N SER A 17 1.17 -33.01 15.53
CA SER A 17 1.91 -32.86 16.79
C SER A 17 3.31 -33.46 16.65
N LEU A 18 4.33 -32.62 16.66
CA LEU A 18 5.73 -33.00 16.97
C LEU A 18 6.22 -32.12 18.11
N ALA A 19 6.34 -32.74 19.27
CA ALA A 19 6.80 -32.09 20.49
C ALA A 19 8.34 -31.91 20.46
N SER A 20 8.79 -30.67 20.34
CA SER A 20 10.10 -30.21 20.81
C SER A 20 9.92 -28.85 21.45
N LEU A 21 10.60 -28.61 22.59
CA LEU A 21 10.60 -27.35 23.33
C LEU A 21 11.37 -26.26 22.56
N ALA A 22 10.94 -25.95 21.35
CA ALA A 22 11.26 -24.70 20.65
C ALA A 22 9.99 -23.86 20.71
N ALA A 23 10.09 -22.55 20.90
CA ALA A 23 8.96 -21.64 20.85
C ALA A 23 8.09 -22.00 19.65
N ARG A 24 6.88 -22.48 19.89
CA ARG A 24 5.98 -22.96 18.82
C ARG A 24 5.58 -21.76 17.95
N ALA A 25 5.98 -21.80 16.70
CA ALA A 25 5.46 -20.88 15.72
C ALA A 25 3.98 -21.22 15.45
N GLU A 26 3.09 -20.29 15.70
CA GLU A 26 1.67 -20.42 15.37
C GLU A 26 1.47 -20.13 13.87
N THR A 27 0.64 -20.92 13.22
CA THR A 27 0.30 -20.71 11.79
C THR A 27 -1.19 -20.87 11.58
N VAL A 28 -1.78 -19.92 10.86
CA VAL A 28 -3.18 -19.96 10.42
C VAL A 28 -3.22 -19.79 8.91
N SER A 29 -4.06 -20.58 8.23
CA SER A 29 -4.29 -20.45 6.79
C SER A 29 -5.79 -20.40 6.52
N GLN A 30 -6.22 -19.48 5.65
CA GLN A 30 -7.60 -19.28 5.24
C GLN A 30 -7.70 -19.04 3.73
N THR A 31 -8.76 -19.56 3.13
CA THR A 31 -9.13 -19.25 1.75
C THR A 31 -10.49 -18.57 1.75
N LEU A 32 -10.55 -17.37 1.21
CA LEU A 32 -11.72 -16.50 1.21
C LEU A 32 -12.17 -16.22 -0.22
N ASP A 33 -13.47 -16.08 -0.43
CA ASP A 33 -14.01 -15.52 -1.67
C ASP A 33 -13.91 -14.00 -1.62
N GLY A 34 -13.56 -13.35 -2.75
CA GLY A 34 -13.53 -11.89 -2.82
C GLY A 34 -13.11 -11.37 -4.19
N LYS A 35 -13.74 -10.27 -4.62
CA LYS A 35 -13.37 -9.51 -5.83
C LYS A 35 -12.35 -8.42 -5.52
N THR A 36 -12.29 -7.99 -4.26
CA THR A 36 -11.36 -7.00 -3.72
C THR A 36 -10.78 -7.51 -2.41
N LEU A 37 -9.65 -6.96 -1.99
CA LEU A 37 -9.01 -7.30 -0.71
C LEU A 37 -8.87 -6.04 0.16
N SER A 38 -9.34 -6.13 1.40
CA SER A 38 -9.11 -5.13 2.44
C SER A 38 -8.18 -5.68 3.51
N VAL A 39 -7.11 -4.94 3.82
CA VAL A 39 -6.09 -5.30 4.80
C VAL A 39 -5.96 -4.22 5.85
N ASP A 40 -6.29 -4.54 7.11
CA ASP A 40 -6.12 -3.65 8.26
C ASP A 40 -5.36 -4.39 9.36
N LEU A 41 -4.04 -4.37 9.28
CA LEU A 41 -3.15 -5.17 10.11
C LEU A 41 -2.19 -4.26 10.88
N ALA A 42 -2.58 -3.92 12.11
CA ALA A 42 -1.69 -3.25 13.07
C ALA A 42 -0.77 -4.28 13.76
N CYS A 43 0.43 -3.85 14.15
CA CYS A 43 1.38 -4.67 14.93
C CYS A 43 1.83 -5.97 14.24
N VAL A 44 1.88 -5.97 12.92
CA VAL A 44 2.44 -7.03 12.08
C VAL A 44 3.78 -6.54 11.51
N ASP A 45 4.79 -7.40 11.47
CA ASP A 45 6.11 -7.00 10.99
C ASP A 45 6.14 -6.89 9.47
N LYS A 46 5.53 -7.86 8.79
CA LYS A 46 5.55 -7.94 7.34
C LYS A 46 4.23 -8.49 6.79
N VAL A 47 3.75 -7.86 5.73
CA VAL A 47 2.63 -8.35 4.92
C VAL A 47 3.10 -8.45 3.47
N GLU A 48 3.00 -9.63 2.88
CA GLU A 48 3.28 -9.86 1.47
C GLU A 48 1.98 -10.15 0.73
N ILE A 49 1.70 -9.37 -0.32
CA ILE A 49 0.52 -9.56 -1.18
C ILE A 49 1.04 -9.86 -2.58
N GLN A 50 0.81 -11.06 -3.07
CA GLN A 50 1.33 -11.50 -4.35
C GLN A 50 0.20 -11.99 -5.27
N PRO A 51 0.18 -11.56 -6.54
CA PRO A 51 -0.73 -12.12 -7.52
C PRO A 51 -0.35 -13.58 -7.80
N SER A 52 -1.35 -14.44 -7.89
CA SER A 52 -1.19 -15.85 -8.21
C SER A 52 -2.22 -16.29 -9.25
N ALA A 53 -1.78 -17.10 -10.20
CA ALA A 53 -2.68 -17.66 -11.21
C ALA A 53 -3.61 -18.73 -10.61
N GLY A 54 -4.79 -18.92 -11.21
CA GLY A 54 -5.69 -20.02 -10.88
C GLY A 54 -6.55 -19.82 -9.63
N LEU A 55 -6.50 -18.67 -8.99
CA LEU A 55 -7.28 -18.41 -7.75
C LEU A 55 -8.78 -18.20 -7.99
N ALA A 56 -9.21 -17.92 -9.22
CA ALA A 56 -10.64 -17.85 -9.61
C ALA A 56 -11.53 -17.04 -8.63
N GLY A 57 -11.10 -15.84 -8.25
CA GLY A 57 -11.83 -14.98 -7.30
C GLY A 57 -11.65 -15.36 -5.83
N LYS A 58 -10.67 -16.20 -5.51
CA LYS A 58 -10.32 -16.56 -4.14
C LYS A 58 -9.05 -15.85 -3.68
N VAL A 59 -9.00 -15.53 -2.40
CA VAL A 59 -7.83 -14.97 -1.71
C VAL A 59 -7.33 -16.02 -0.72
N VAL A 60 -6.06 -16.39 -0.80
CA VAL A 60 -5.43 -17.31 0.14
C VAL A 60 -4.56 -16.52 1.11
N ILE A 61 -4.81 -16.64 2.39
CA ILE A 61 -4.13 -15.89 3.45
C ILE A 61 -3.45 -16.88 4.38
N GLY A 62 -2.14 -16.72 4.57
CA GLY A 62 -1.34 -17.39 5.59
C GLY A 62 -0.80 -16.38 6.59
N ALA A 63 -0.97 -16.66 7.88
CA ALA A 63 -0.37 -15.85 8.94
C ALA A 63 0.50 -16.74 9.84
N THR A 64 1.68 -16.26 10.20
CA THR A 64 2.62 -16.93 11.09
C THR A 64 3.05 -16.02 12.21
N SER A 65 3.20 -16.57 13.41
CA SER A 65 3.74 -15.87 14.57
C SER A 65 4.85 -16.69 15.23
N SER A 66 5.89 -16.02 15.72
CA SER A 66 6.94 -16.66 16.51
C SER A 66 6.52 -17.04 17.93
N LYS A 67 5.31 -16.67 18.35
CA LYS A 67 4.72 -16.98 19.66
C LYS A 67 3.29 -17.45 19.52
N ASP A 68 2.88 -18.39 20.38
CA ASP A 68 1.52 -18.90 20.46
C ASP A 68 0.52 -17.82 20.93
N GLY A 69 -0.72 -17.91 20.46
CA GLY A 69 -1.84 -17.07 20.87
C GLY A 69 -1.85 -15.64 20.29
N GLU A 70 -0.88 -15.29 19.45
CA GLU A 70 -0.80 -13.97 18.81
C GLU A 70 -1.69 -13.82 17.57
N LEU A 71 -2.10 -14.93 16.96
CA LEU A 71 -2.94 -14.92 15.77
C LEU A 71 -4.45 -14.99 16.08
N LYS A 72 -4.84 -15.18 17.34
CA LYS A 72 -6.25 -15.24 17.76
C LYS A 72 -7.03 -13.93 17.52
N ASP A 73 -6.31 -12.77 17.45
CA ASP A 73 -6.91 -11.47 17.22
C ASP A 73 -7.11 -11.17 15.71
N PHE A 74 -6.77 -12.14 14.84
CA PHE A 74 -6.98 -12.01 13.41
C PHE A 74 -8.40 -12.40 13.04
N VAL A 75 -9.06 -11.55 12.28
CA VAL A 75 -10.40 -11.78 11.75
C VAL A 75 -10.35 -11.84 10.23
N PHE A 76 -10.83 -12.95 9.69
CA PHE A 76 -10.89 -13.21 8.25
C PHE A 76 -12.36 -13.24 7.81
N LYS A 77 -12.72 -12.46 6.80
CA LYS A 77 -14.07 -12.44 6.24
C LYS A 77 -14.01 -12.54 4.73
N GLY A 78 -14.76 -13.47 4.17
CA GLY A 78 -15.01 -13.59 2.74
C GLY A 78 -16.30 -12.92 2.32
N GLY A 79 -16.53 -12.77 1.03
CA GLY A 79 -17.72 -12.17 0.44
C GLY A 79 -17.39 -11.41 -0.83
N GLU A 80 -18.07 -10.31 -1.10
CA GLU A 80 -17.73 -9.45 -2.24
C GLU A 80 -16.34 -8.81 -2.05
N ALA A 81 -16.03 -8.39 -0.83
CA ALA A 81 -14.70 -7.98 -0.41
C ALA A 81 -14.13 -8.98 0.60
N ALA A 82 -13.04 -9.66 0.23
CA ALA A 82 -12.25 -10.39 1.21
C ALA A 82 -11.58 -9.41 2.17
N SER A 83 -11.52 -9.73 3.45
CA SER A 83 -10.84 -8.88 4.42
C SER A 83 -10.03 -9.67 5.43
N VAL A 84 -8.88 -9.11 5.80
CA VAL A 84 -8.08 -9.55 6.94
C VAL A 84 -7.82 -8.34 7.84
N THR A 85 -8.24 -8.48 9.08
CA THR A 85 -8.08 -7.42 10.09
C THR A 85 -7.47 -8.01 11.36
N ARG A 86 -6.76 -7.18 12.11
CA ARG A 86 -6.30 -7.51 13.45
C ARG A 86 -6.96 -6.58 14.45
N GLU A 87 -7.73 -7.13 15.38
CA GLU A 87 -8.50 -6.33 16.35
C GLU A 87 -7.61 -5.58 17.34
N ARG A 88 -6.42 -6.13 17.66
CA ARG A 88 -5.45 -5.50 18.54
C ARG A 88 -4.86 -4.24 17.90
N ARG A 89 -5.12 -3.08 18.50
CA ARG A 89 -4.60 -1.77 18.05
C ARG A 89 -3.37 -1.29 18.82
N SER A 90 -3.08 -1.88 19.98
CA SER A 90 -1.91 -1.54 20.79
C SER A 90 -0.81 -2.57 20.57
N CYS A 91 0.30 -2.14 20.01
CA CYS A 91 1.46 -3.01 19.80
C CYS A 91 2.20 -3.23 21.11
N PRO A 92 2.64 -4.48 21.41
CA PRO A 92 3.53 -4.73 22.54
C PRO A 92 4.77 -3.86 22.44
N SER A 93 5.24 -3.37 23.57
CA SER A 93 6.41 -2.49 23.63
C SER A 93 7.66 -3.13 23.00
N THR A 94 8.53 -2.28 22.49
CA THR A 94 9.82 -2.64 21.92
C THR A 94 10.67 -3.45 22.91
N GLY A 95 10.96 -4.70 22.58
CA GLY A 95 11.84 -5.57 23.37
C GLY A 95 12.27 -6.79 22.55
N LEU A 96 13.33 -7.46 22.98
CA LEU A 96 13.86 -8.69 22.33
C LEU A 96 12.82 -9.83 22.30
N ASP A 97 11.79 -9.72 23.14
CA ASP A 97 10.75 -10.73 23.31
C ASP A 97 9.44 -10.40 22.54
N ARG A 98 9.46 -9.43 21.61
CA ARG A 98 8.32 -9.09 20.77
C ARG A 98 8.01 -10.24 19.79
N PRO A 99 6.75 -10.69 19.68
CA PRO A 99 6.38 -11.67 18.68
C PRO A 99 6.62 -11.13 17.27
N LYS A 100 7.25 -11.93 16.42
CA LYS A 100 7.37 -11.62 14.98
C LYS A 100 6.21 -12.22 14.24
N ILE A 101 5.43 -11.37 13.57
CA ILE A 101 4.23 -11.77 12.84
C ILE A 101 4.42 -11.43 11.37
N SER A 102 4.22 -12.43 10.51
CA SER A 102 4.24 -12.27 9.07
C SER A 102 2.95 -12.79 8.46
N VAL A 103 2.43 -12.07 7.46
CA VAL A 103 1.22 -12.44 6.73
C VAL A 103 1.55 -12.53 5.24
N SER A 104 1.21 -13.65 4.62
CA SER A 104 1.30 -13.86 3.18
C SER A 104 -0.10 -13.95 2.59
N ILE A 105 -0.36 -13.20 1.52
CA ILE A 105 -1.66 -13.15 0.86
C ILE A 105 -1.45 -13.38 -0.62
N GLN A 106 -2.11 -14.40 -1.16
CA GLN A 106 -2.17 -14.62 -2.60
C GLN A 106 -3.52 -14.13 -3.13
N VAL A 107 -3.48 -13.34 -4.19
CA VAL A 107 -4.65 -12.70 -4.79
C VAL A 107 -4.73 -13.01 -6.28
N PRO A 108 -5.91 -13.00 -6.91
CA PRO A 108 -6.03 -13.00 -8.36
C PRO A 108 -5.27 -11.82 -9.00
N ALA A 109 -4.73 -12.04 -10.19
CA ALA A 109 -4.09 -10.96 -10.95
C ALA A 109 -5.06 -9.79 -11.20
N GLY A 110 -4.57 -8.57 -11.07
CA GLY A 110 -5.37 -7.36 -11.28
C GLY A 110 -6.37 -7.03 -10.17
N MET A 111 -6.34 -7.75 -9.04
CA MET A 111 -7.24 -7.47 -7.91
C MET A 111 -7.01 -6.06 -7.35
N ALA A 112 -8.10 -5.41 -6.94
CA ALA A 112 -8.04 -4.15 -6.20
C ALA A 112 -7.74 -4.41 -4.72
N ILE A 113 -6.77 -3.66 -4.17
CA ILE A 113 -6.28 -3.80 -2.80
C ILE A 113 -6.50 -2.50 -2.03
N ASP A 114 -7.11 -2.58 -0.87
CA ASP A 114 -7.23 -1.47 0.10
C ASP A 114 -6.40 -1.82 1.34
N ILE A 115 -5.40 -1.01 1.66
CA ILE A 115 -4.53 -1.17 2.83
C ILE A 115 -4.80 -0.01 3.79
N THR A 116 -5.17 -0.35 5.01
CA THR A 116 -5.25 0.61 6.11
C THR A 116 -4.26 0.18 7.18
N ASN A 117 -3.34 1.08 7.56
CA ASN A 117 -2.34 0.79 8.58
C ASN A 117 -2.08 1.99 9.48
N GLY A 118 -2.30 1.81 10.77
CA GLY A 118 -1.98 2.80 11.81
C GLY A 118 -0.65 2.56 12.54
N GLY A 119 0.23 1.69 12.03
CA GLY A 119 1.46 1.27 12.72
C GLY A 119 2.73 1.30 11.85
N SER A 120 3.67 0.41 12.19
CA SER A 120 4.98 0.29 11.54
C SER A 120 5.09 -0.98 10.70
N THR A 121 3.98 -1.49 10.17
CA THR A 121 3.94 -2.68 9.33
C THR A 121 4.60 -2.42 7.97
N ASN A 122 5.37 -3.40 7.49
CA ASN A 122 6.00 -3.36 6.18
C ASN A 122 5.18 -4.17 5.18
N TYR A 123 4.75 -3.52 4.10
CA TYR A 123 3.98 -4.12 3.02
C TYR A 123 4.84 -4.33 1.78
N VAL A 124 4.79 -5.55 1.24
CA VAL A 124 5.37 -5.89 -0.07
C VAL A 124 4.23 -6.36 -0.98
N VAL A 125 3.94 -5.59 -1.99
CA VAL A 125 2.81 -5.81 -2.90
C VAL A 125 3.34 -6.12 -4.29
N GLY A 126 2.86 -7.19 -4.90
CA GLY A 126 3.17 -7.55 -6.27
C GLY A 126 2.54 -6.61 -7.30
N ALA A 127 2.32 -7.11 -8.52
CA ALA A 127 1.60 -6.38 -9.56
C ALA A 127 0.09 -6.50 -9.33
N VAL A 128 -0.58 -5.39 -9.03
CA VAL A 128 -2.00 -5.34 -8.68
C VAL A 128 -2.77 -4.39 -9.61
N GLY A 129 -4.09 -4.42 -9.54
CA GLY A 129 -4.95 -3.48 -10.24
C GLY A 129 -4.96 -2.11 -9.55
N VAL A 130 -5.99 -1.84 -8.78
CA VAL A 130 -6.10 -0.61 -7.99
C VAL A 130 -5.40 -0.82 -6.64
N LEU A 131 -4.57 0.14 -6.23
CA LEU A 131 -3.95 0.15 -4.91
C LEU A 131 -4.37 1.40 -4.14
N HIS A 132 -5.22 1.23 -3.16
CA HIS A 132 -5.52 2.24 -2.16
C HIS A 132 -4.72 1.95 -0.90
N ALA A 133 -3.96 2.91 -0.40
CA ALA A 133 -3.24 2.77 0.86
C ALA A 133 -3.36 4.00 1.75
N ARG A 134 -3.80 3.78 2.99
CA ARG A 134 -3.86 4.78 4.06
C ARG A 134 -2.90 4.40 5.15
N LEU A 135 -1.75 5.07 5.20
CA LEU A 135 -0.66 4.78 6.11
C LEU A 135 -0.55 5.87 7.18
N ALA A 136 -0.83 5.52 8.43
CA ALA A 136 -0.72 6.44 9.56
C ALA A 136 0.33 5.91 10.54
N GLY A 137 1.61 6.14 10.25
CA GLY A 137 2.70 5.61 11.08
C GLY A 137 4.06 5.78 10.43
N SER A 138 4.94 4.79 10.60
CA SER A 138 6.34 4.82 10.14
C SER A 138 6.73 3.59 9.32
N GLY A 139 5.77 2.83 8.80
CA GLY A 139 6.01 1.63 8.00
C GLY A 139 6.46 1.92 6.57
N TYR A 140 6.74 0.83 5.84
CA TYR A 140 7.10 0.87 4.44
C TYR A 140 6.06 0.15 3.59
N LEU A 141 5.75 0.68 2.41
CA LEU A 141 5.00 -0.02 1.39
C LEU A 141 5.83 -0.02 0.10
N THR A 142 6.11 -1.21 -0.41
CA THR A 142 6.72 -1.38 -1.72
C THR A 142 5.76 -2.15 -2.61
N ALA A 143 5.43 -1.60 -3.79
CA ALA A 143 4.61 -2.26 -4.79
C ALA A 143 5.40 -2.42 -6.09
N VAL A 144 5.30 -3.58 -6.74
CA VAL A 144 5.92 -3.81 -8.05
C VAL A 144 5.25 -2.93 -9.10
N SER A 145 3.93 -3.00 -9.19
CA SER A 145 3.13 -2.11 -10.05
C SER A 145 1.68 -2.03 -9.61
N ALA A 146 1.04 -0.93 -9.97
CA ALA A 146 -0.41 -0.78 -9.87
C ALA A 146 -0.94 -0.04 -11.11
N THR A 147 -2.17 -0.35 -11.54
CA THR A 147 -2.81 0.45 -12.59
C THR A 147 -3.22 1.80 -12.04
N ASP A 148 -3.98 1.84 -10.96
CA ASP A 148 -4.45 3.07 -10.32
C ASP A 148 -3.94 3.18 -8.89
N LEU A 149 -3.64 4.41 -8.43
CA LEU A 149 -3.12 4.68 -7.09
C LEU A 149 -3.95 5.74 -6.34
N ASP A 150 -4.36 5.44 -5.11
CA ASP A 150 -4.76 6.46 -4.11
C ASP A 150 -3.95 6.22 -2.83
N ILE A 151 -2.90 7.00 -2.63
CA ILE A 151 -2.00 6.88 -1.50
C ILE A 151 -2.17 8.04 -0.55
N ARG A 152 -2.40 7.74 0.72
CA ARG A 152 -2.50 8.73 1.79
C ARG A 152 -1.54 8.38 2.90
N ILE A 153 -0.60 9.27 3.17
CA ILE A 153 0.41 9.12 4.22
C ILE A 153 0.13 10.18 5.28
N SER A 154 -0.12 9.72 6.51
CA SER A 154 -0.26 10.58 7.69
C SER A 154 0.80 10.16 8.70
N GLY A 155 1.98 10.79 8.66
CA GLY A 155 3.12 10.40 9.49
C GLY A 155 4.43 10.37 8.70
N SER A 156 5.27 9.35 8.94
CA SER A 156 6.60 9.21 8.36
C SER A 156 6.77 7.93 7.55
N SER A 157 5.68 7.35 7.08
CA SER A 157 5.74 6.14 6.23
C SER A 157 6.36 6.45 4.86
N SER A 158 7.05 5.46 4.30
CA SER A 158 7.61 5.55 2.95
C SER A 158 6.89 4.59 2.00
N VAL A 159 6.54 5.07 0.81
CA VAL A 159 5.88 4.30 -0.24
C VAL A 159 6.73 4.31 -1.50
N ASN A 160 7.03 3.14 -2.04
CA ASN A 160 7.77 2.97 -3.28
C ASN A 160 6.98 2.10 -4.26
N VAL A 161 6.66 2.63 -5.44
CA VAL A 161 5.96 1.93 -6.51
C VAL A 161 6.88 1.82 -7.72
N GLY A 162 7.11 0.60 -8.21
CA GLY A 162 7.97 0.39 -9.37
C GLY A 162 7.38 1.01 -10.63
N GLN A 163 6.10 0.75 -10.90
CA GLN A 163 5.43 1.26 -12.10
C GLN A 163 3.94 1.55 -11.86
N THR A 164 3.42 2.59 -12.54
CA THR A 164 1.98 2.85 -12.64
C THR A 164 1.59 3.39 -14.01
N THR A 165 0.38 3.04 -14.48
CA THR A 165 -0.10 3.38 -15.82
C THR A 165 -1.44 4.11 -15.82
N GLY A 166 -2.22 4.02 -14.77
CA GLY A 166 -3.50 4.74 -14.64
C GLY A 166 -3.39 5.99 -13.79
N PRO A 167 -4.52 6.63 -13.46
CA PRO A 167 -4.54 7.84 -12.67
C PRO A 167 -3.97 7.61 -11.26
N ALA A 168 -3.29 8.62 -10.73
CA ALA A 168 -2.74 8.55 -9.39
C ALA A 168 -3.09 9.78 -8.54
N THR A 169 -3.35 9.53 -7.27
CA THR A 169 -3.52 10.57 -6.24
C THR A 169 -2.61 10.25 -5.06
N VAL A 170 -1.80 11.22 -4.65
CA VAL A 170 -0.91 11.10 -3.49
C VAL A 170 -1.16 12.27 -2.55
N LYS A 171 -1.45 11.97 -1.29
CA LYS A 171 -1.59 12.96 -0.23
C LYS A 171 -0.67 12.61 0.91
N ILE A 172 0.19 13.55 1.29
CA ILE A 172 1.13 13.39 2.42
C ILE A 172 0.82 14.48 3.45
N ALA A 173 0.52 14.06 4.67
CA ALA A 173 0.40 14.93 5.83
C ALA A 173 1.45 14.49 6.85
N GLY A 174 2.60 15.19 6.90
CA GLY A 174 3.74 14.85 7.75
C GLY A 174 5.07 14.84 7.00
N SER A 175 5.93 13.88 7.30
CA SER A 175 7.29 13.75 6.77
C SER A 175 7.51 12.47 5.95
N GLY A 176 6.44 11.86 5.49
CA GLY A 176 6.52 10.62 4.71
C GLY A 176 7.01 10.85 3.29
N ASP A 177 7.55 9.80 2.68
CA ASP A 177 8.12 9.82 1.34
C ASP A 177 7.30 8.95 0.37
N PHE A 178 7.17 9.42 -0.87
CA PHE A 178 6.55 8.68 -1.95
C PHE A 178 7.45 8.68 -3.19
N ARG A 179 7.63 7.52 -3.82
CA ARG A 179 8.40 7.38 -5.05
C ARG A 179 7.70 6.49 -6.07
N ILE A 180 7.79 6.87 -7.35
CA ILE A 180 7.48 6.01 -8.50
C ILE A 180 8.71 5.91 -9.38
N GLY A 181 9.08 4.68 -9.76
CA GLY A 181 10.22 4.42 -10.65
C GLY A 181 9.89 4.80 -12.08
N ASN A 182 8.80 4.31 -12.63
CA ASN A 182 8.36 4.60 -14.00
C ASN A 182 6.85 4.82 -14.09
N THR A 183 6.43 5.70 -15.00
CA THR A 183 5.01 5.98 -15.17
C THR A 183 4.62 6.31 -16.60
N ASP A 184 3.38 5.96 -16.96
CA ASP A 184 2.70 6.44 -18.16
C ASP A 184 1.23 6.69 -17.77
N MET A 185 0.98 7.80 -17.06
CA MET A 185 -0.31 8.06 -16.45
C MET A 185 -1.03 9.25 -17.07
N PRO A 186 -2.37 9.18 -17.23
CA PRO A 186 -3.15 10.28 -17.77
C PRO A 186 -3.21 11.47 -16.83
N SER A 187 -3.22 11.23 -15.51
CA SER A 187 -3.30 12.32 -14.53
C SER A 187 -2.61 11.94 -13.22
N PHE A 188 -1.97 12.93 -12.62
CA PHE A 188 -1.35 12.79 -11.30
C PHE A 188 -1.69 14.00 -10.41
N LYS A 189 -2.29 13.72 -9.26
CA LYS A 189 -2.60 14.72 -8.24
C LYS A 189 -1.76 14.51 -7.00
N ILE A 190 -1.03 15.55 -6.58
CA ILE A 190 -0.14 15.55 -5.41
C ILE A 190 -0.55 16.67 -4.46
N ASP A 191 -0.71 16.35 -3.18
CA ASP A 191 -0.93 17.31 -2.09
C ASP A 191 0.02 16.95 -0.94
N VAL A 192 1.04 17.76 -0.71
CA VAL A 192 2.00 17.58 0.40
C VAL A 192 1.80 18.68 1.42
N ARG A 193 1.47 18.29 2.65
CA ARG A 193 1.36 19.18 3.82
C ARG A 193 2.38 18.76 4.87
N GLY A 194 3.43 19.55 5.04
CA GLY A 194 4.53 19.26 5.94
C GLY A 194 5.88 19.22 5.23
N SER A 195 6.71 18.24 5.53
CA SER A 195 8.08 18.11 5.03
C SER A 195 8.28 16.84 4.17
N GLY A 196 7.21 16.21 3.74
CA GLY A 196 7.27 14.99 2.93
C GLY A 196 7.88 15.22 1.54
N LYS A 197 8.37 14.13 0.95
CA LYS A 197 9.01 14.16 -0.38
C LYS A 197 8.25 13.27 -1.36
N VAL A 198 8.07 13.77 -2.60
CA VAL A 198 7.56 12.99 -3.72
C VAL A 198 8.60 12.97 -4.84
N THR A 199 8.92 11.78 -5.34
CA THR A 199 9.87 11.59 -6.43
C THR A 199 9.26 10.72 -7.52
N ILE A 200 9.31 11.19 -8.76
CA ILE A 200 9.00 10.41 -9.96
C ILE A 200 10.26 10.35 -10.81
N ASP A 201 10.79 9.15 -11.02
CA ASP A 201 12.10 8.99 -11.65
C ASP A 201 12.05 9.11 -13.17
N ASN A 202 10.97 8.61 -13.81
CA ASN A 202 10.90 8.55 -15.27
C ASN A 202 9.44 8.39 -15.76
N GLY A 203 9.22 8.63 -17.05
CA GLY A 203 7.99 8.32 -17.75
C GLY A 203 7.26 9.54 -18.31
N ARG A 204 5.94 9.41 -18.43
CA ARG A 204 5.04 10.46 -18.93
C ARG A 204 3.85 10.67 -18.03
N ILE A 205 3.41 11.91 -17.94
CA ILE A 205 2.22 12.35 -17.19
C ILE A 205 1.43 13.28 -18.09
N GLY A 206 0.17 12.98 -18.35
CA GLY A 206 -0.73 13.85 -19.12
C GLY A 206 -0.97 15.16 -18.36
N THR A 207 -1.67 15.10 -17.24
CA THR A 207 -1.96 16.27 -16.41
C THR A 207 -1.39 16.11 -15.00
N LEU A 208 -0.53 17.04 -14.59
CA LEU A 208 0.02 17.12 -13.24
C LEU A 208 -0.64 18.27 -12.47
N THR A 209 -1.23 17.97 -11.34
CA THR A 209 -1.67 18.97 -10.35
C THR A 209 -0.91 18.73 -9.06
N ALA A 210 -0.04 19.67 -8.68
CA ALA A 210 0.84 19.51 -7.52
C ALA A 210 0.77 20.71 -6.59
N ALA A 211 0.51 20.45 -5.31
CA ALA A 211 0.49 21.44 -4.26
C ALA A 211 1.41 21.04 -3.11
N VAL A 212 2.23 21.97 -2.64
CA VAL A 212 3.08 21.84 -1.45
C VAL A 212 2.75 22.94 -0.47
N ALA A 213 2.38 22.56 0.74
CA ALA A 213 2.19 23.49 1.86
C ALA A 213 3.14 23.09 3.00
N GLY A 214 4.18 23.90 3.23
CA GLY A 214 5.22 23.65 4.22
C GLY A 214 6.62 23.65 3.61
N SER A 215 7.45 22.68 3.98
CA SER A 215 8.85 22.54 3.54
C SER A 215 9.10 21.26 2.72
N GLY A 216 8.06 20.65 2.21
CA GLY A 216 8.15 19.43 1.40
C GLY A 216 8.82 19.67 0.04
N ALA A 217 9.22 18.57 -0.61
CA ALA A 217 9.90 18.63 -1.91
C ALA A 217 9.24 17.70 -2.94
N LEU A 218 9.02 18.22 -4.15
CA LEU A 218 8.57 17.43 -5.30
C LEU A 218 9.66 17.41 -6.36
N LYS A 219 10.05 16.23 -6.81
CA LYS A 219 11.00 16.02 -7.90
C LYS A 219 10.39 15.10 -8.97
N ILE A 220 9.98 15.70 -10.09
CA ILE A 220 9.29 14.99 -11.17
C ILE A 220 10.23 14.98 -12.39
N MET A 221 10.89 13.83 -12.63
CA MET A 221 11.80 13.65 -13.76
C MET A 221 11.10 13.10 -15.01
N ALA A 222 9.81 12.79 -14.90
CA ALA A 222 8.96 12.44 -16.04
C ALA A 222 8.68 13.66 -16.94
N THR A 223 8.37 13.40 -18.22
CA THR A 223 7.82 14.42 -19.12
C THR A 223 6.33 14.63 -18.79
N VAL A 224 5.96 15.87 -18.54
CA VAL A 224 4.58 16.29 -18.22
C VAL A 224 4.00 17.04 -19.42
N GLN A 225 2.77 16.74 -19.81
CA GLN A 225 2.09 17.52 -20.84
C GLN A 225 1.61 18.85 -20.24
N ASP A 226 0.66 18.82 -19.32
CA ASP A 226 0.10 20.01 -18.70
C ASP A 226 0.35 20.00 -17.18
N ALA A 227 0.84 21.11 -16.63
CA ALA A 227 1.19 21.20 -15.22
C ALA A 227 0.53 22.40 -14.53
N THR A 228 -0.08 22.15 -13.38
CA THR A 228 -0.53 23.17 -12.42
C THR A 228 0.22 22.97 -11.12
N LEU A 229 1.10 23.89 -10.76
CA LEU A 229 2.03 23.79 -9.65
C LEU A 229 1.77 24.90 -8.63
N SER A 230 1.70 24.54 -7.34
CA SER A 230 1.51 25.52 -6.27
C SER A 230 2.41 25.20 -5.09
N THR A 231 3.09 26.22 -4.54
CA THR A 231 3.81 26.07 -3.26
C THR A 231 3.49 27.23 -2.32
N VAL A 232 3.25 26.88 -1.06
CA VAL A 232 3.04 27.82 0.05
C VAL A 232 4.01 27.47 1.16
N GLY A 233 4.92 28.36 1.50
CA GLY A 233 5.98 28.15 2.49
C GLY A 233 7.36 28.06 1.87
N SER A 234 8.18 27.10 2.31
CA SER A 234 9.57 26.92 1.87
C SER A 234 9.77 25.68 1.00
N GLY A 235 8.71 25.04 0.58
CA GLY A 235 8.77 23.79 -0.20
C GLY A 235 9.16 24.03 -1.66
N ASP A 236 9.84 23.05 -2.25
CA ASP A 236 10.37 23.10 -3.60
C ASP A 236 9.63 22.16 -4.55
N ILE A 237 9.37 22.62 -5.77
CA ILE A 237 8.81 21.82 -6.86
C ILE A 237 9.76 21.88 -8.05
N GLU A 238 10.25 20.73 -8.48
CA GLU A 238 11.07 20.57 -9.68
C GLU A 238 10.36 19.63 -10.67
N VAL A 239 10.11 20.10 -11.89
CA VAL A 239 9.59 19.31 -13.01
C VAL A 239 10.59 19.38 -14.15
N ALA A 240 11.13 18.23 -14.57
CA ALA A 240 12.20 18.19 -15.57
C ALA A 240 11.77 18.76 -16.92
N LYS A 241 10.55 18.44 -17.37
CA LYS A 241 10.05 18.89 -18.68
C LYS A 241 8.53 19.02 -18.69
N VAL A 242 8.04 20.17 -19.18
CA VAL A 242 6.62 20.43 -19.50
C VAL A 242 6.51 20.77 -20.98
N THR A 243 5.63 20.06 -21.71
CA THR A 243 5.49 20.19 -23.16
C THR A 243 4.29 21.02 -23.60
N GLY A 244 3.30 21.19 -22.74
CA GLY A 244 2.07 21.93 -22.98
C GLY A 244 1.94 23.14 -22.04
N THR A 245 0.81 23.23 -21.37
CA THR A 245 0.46 24.36 -20.49
C THR A 245 1.16 24.25 -19.13
N LEU A 246 1.75 25.36 -18.69
CA LEU A 246 2.28 25.48 -17.33
C LEU A 246 1.62 26.65 -16.61
N SER A 247 0.94 26.33 -15.51
CA SER A 247 0.46 27.32 -14.54
C SER A 247 1.19 27.14 -13.23
N SER A 248 1.73 28.20 -12.65
CA SER A 248 2.43 28.11 -11.38
C SER A 248 2.09 29.25 -10.45
N SER A 249 1.95 28.96 -9.16
CA SER A 249 1.68 29.94 -8.10
C SER A 249 2.59 29.67 -6.92
N LYS A 250 3.18 30.74 -6.37
CA LYS A 250 4.11 30.64 -5.25
C LYS A 250 3.80 31.71 -4.19
N ALA A 251 3.77 31.27 -2.93
CA ALA A 251 3.70 32.14 -1.76
C ALA A 251 4.71 31.67 -0.71
N GLY A 252 5.74 32.47 -0.45
CA GLY A 252 6.84 32.17 0.49
C GLY A 252 8.20 32.03 -0.18
N SER A 253 9.14 31.37 0.51
CA SER A 253 10.55 31.25 0.11
C SER A 253 10.87 30.06 -0.78
N GLY A 254 9.95 29.11 -0.93
CA GLY A 254 10.12 27.94 -1.77
C GLY A 254 10.35 28.25 -3.24
N THR A 255 10.73 27.25 -4.03
CA THR A 255 11.02 27.40 -5.46
C THR A 255 10.14 26.50 -6.33
N ILE A 256 9.78 27.02 -7.52
CA ILE A 256 9.17 26.21 -8.57
C ILE A 256 10.08 26.29 -9.79
N ARG A 257 10.62 25.15 -10.23
CA ARG A 257 11.41 25.02 -11.44
C ARG A 257 10.75 24.03 -12.38
N ALA A 258 10.45 24.44 -13.59
CA ALA A 258 9.88 23.57 -14.61
C ALA A 258 10.60 23.84 -15.94
N GLY A 259 11.27 22.81 -16.49
CA GLY A 259 11.86 22.87 -17.82
C GLY A 259 10.76 22.98 -18.89
N ARG A 260 10.95 23.78 -19.92
CA ARG A 260 10.09 23.86 -21.09
C ARG A 260 10.85 23.35 -22.32
N SER A 261 10.12 22.70 -23.24
CA SER A 261 10.68 22.29 -24.55
C SER A 261 10.41 23.37 -25.58
#